data_596218f2c848cde296bfbb5e2606b844
#
_entry.id   596218f2c848cde296bfbb5e2606b844
#
_cell.length_a   1.000
_cell.length_b   1.000
_cell.length_c   1.000
_cell.angle_alpha   90.00
_cell.angle_beta   90.00
_cell.angle_gamma   90.00
#
_symmetry.space_group_name_H-M   'P 1'
#
loop_
_entity.id
_entity.type
_entity.pdbx_description
1 polymer ?
#
loop_
_entity_poly.entity_id
_entity_poly.type
_entity_poly.pdbx_seq_one_letter_code
_entity_poly.pdbx_strand_id
1 'polypeptide(L)'
;MKYGVTIFPTDYSMPMTELAQAVEERGFESLWVSEHSHIPLSRRSPFPGGSDLPEQYYDTLDPFVALTAAAAVTQRIRLGTGICLVVQRDPLHTAKEVSSLDQVSQGRFLFGVGAGWNEEEMENHGTRPESRFALMRERIEAMQQVWTQSKPEYHGKHVDFDPIMTWPKPVQSPHPPIHVGGSFPGAARRAIRYGQGWIPIGTRGDQIEETIPAFRKLAEEAERDPGSLEVSIFGAQGRQSVVDRYRAAGADRLVFGLPAKPADDLLPRLDALREFLD
;
A
#
# COMPACT_ATOMS: atom_id res chain seq x y z
N MET A 1 13.81 13.13 -3.21
CA MET A 1 12.43 12.58 -3.21
C MET A 1 12.45 11.26 -3.95
N LYS A 2 11.73 10.23 -3.46
CA LYS A 2 11.64 8.89 -4.11
C LYS A 2 10.52 8.89 -5.15
N TYR A 3 10.65 8.07 -6.19
CA TYR A 3 9.64 7.95 -7.25
C TYR A 3 9.27 6.49 -7.48
N GLY A 4 7.99 6.21 -7.48
CA GLY A 4 7.46 4.88 -7.74
C GLY A 4 6.31 4.89 -8.73
N VAL A 5 5.86 3.71 -9.09
CA VAL A 5 4.68 3.52 -9.93
C VAL A 5 3.69 2.57 -9.25
N THR A 6 2.40 2.72 -9.55
CA THR A 6 1.35 1.79 -9.08
C THR A 6 0.48 1.33 -10.23
N ILE A 7 0.04 0.08 -10.15
CA ILE A 7 -0.82 -0.55 -11.15
C ILE A 7 -1.87 -1.45 -10.47
N PHE A 8 -3.00 -1.65 -11.13
CA PHE A 8 -3.85 -2.82 -10.96
C PHE A 8 -3.38 -3.88 -11.96
N PRO A 9 -2.61 -4.90 -11.55
CA PRO A 9 -2.15 -5.93 -12.48
C PRO A 9 -3.33 -6.83 -12.87
N THR A 10 -3.52 -7.04 -14.18
CA THR A 10 -4.60 -7.87 -14.74
C THR A 10 -4.04 -8.90 -15.71
N ASP A 11 -4.87 -9.82 -16.18
CA ASP A 11 -4.51 -10.83 -17.18
C ASP A 11 -4.26 -10.25 -18.60
N TYR A 12 -4.73 -9.02 -18.84
CA TYR A 12 -4.51 -8.27 -20.09
C TYR A 12 -3.46 -7.15 -19.97
N SER A 13 -2.94 -6.89 -18.77
CA SER A 13 -1.85 -5.93 -18.56
C SER A 13 -0.49 -6.55 -18.89
N MET A 14 0.55 -5.72 -19.01
CA MET A 14 1.93 -6.17 -19.09
C MET A 14 2.23 -7.16 -17.93
N PRO A 15 2.82 -8.34 -18.19
CA PRO A 15 3.13 -9.31 -17.14
C PRO A 15 3.97 -8.71 -16.02
N MET A 16 3.64 -9.05 -14.77
CA MET A 16 4.31 -8.45 -13.59
C MET A 16 5.82 -8.62 -13.56
N THR A 17 6.33 -9.73 -14.08
CA THR A 17 7.77 -9.98 -14.18
C THR A 17 8.45 -8.99 -15.14
N GLU A 18 7.86 -8.77 -16.30
CA GLU A 18 8.36 -7.83 -17.31
C GLU A 18 8.23 -6.37 -16.83
N LEU A 19 7.08 -6.03 -16.25
CA LEU A 19 6.85 -4.70 -15.70
C LEU A 19 7.86 -4.35 -14.59
N ALA A 20 8.09 -5.29 -13.67
CA ALA A 20 9.01 -5.07 -12.56
C ALA A 20 10.45 -4.83 -13.04
N GLN A 21 10.92 -5.59 -14.04
CA GLN A 21 12.21 -5.38 -14.67
C GLN A 21 12.27 -4.02 -15.38
N ALA A 22 11.26 -3.68 -16.16
CA ALA A 22 11.18 -2.40 -16.89
C ALA A 22 11.18 -1.19 -15.93
N VAL A 23 10.52 -1.30 -14.78
CA VAL A 23 10.49 -0.27 -13.73
C VAL A 23 11.86 -0.14 -13.06
N GLU A 24 12.51 -1.28 -12.72
CA GLU A 24 13.84 -1.30 -12.12
C GLU A 24 14.92 -0.75 -13.05
N GLU A 25 14.90 -1.12 -14.33
CA GLU A 25 15.84 -0.65 -15.34
C GLU A 25 15.78 0.86 -15.57
N ARG A 26 14.59 1.45 -15.41
CA ARG A 26 14.36 2.89 -15.54
C ARG A 26 14.71 3.70 -14.29
N GLY A 27 15.09 3.03 -13.20
CA GLY A 27 15.55 3.68 -11.98
C GLY A 27 14.46 4.13 -11.02
N PHE A 28 13.21 3.66 -11.20
CA PHE A 28 12.17 3.89 -10.19
C PHE A 28 12.54 3.20 -8.86
N GLU A 29 12.19 3.85 -7.75
CA GLU A 29 12.50 3.32 -6.41
C GLU A 29 11.55 2.19 -6.01
N SER A 30 10.28 2.24 -6.47
CA SER A 30 9.26 1.28 -6.03
C SER A 30 8.19 0.98 -7.06
N LEU A 31 7.66 -0.25 -6.99
CA LEU A 31 6.49 -0.73 -7.71
C LEU A 31 5.42 -1.15 -6.70
N TRP A 32 4.21 -0.62 -6.88
CA TRP A 32 3.08 -0.86 -5.99
C TRP A 32 1.92 -1.50 -6.73
N VAL A 33 1.20 -2.41 -6.06
CA VAL A 33 0.00 -3.02 -6.62
C VAL A 33 -1.20 -2.84 -5.69
N SER A 34 -2.36 -2.61 -6.29
CA SER A 34 -3.62 -2.45 -5.59
C SER A 34 -4.30 -3.80 -5.32
N GLU A 35 -5.30 -3.81 -4.45
CA GLU A 35 -6.05 -5.02 -4.11
C GLU A 35 -7.55 -4.82 -4.19
N HIS A 36 -8.23 -5.75 -4.82
CA HIS A 36 -9.61 -6.15 -4.64
C HIS A 36 -9.73 -7.66 -4.89
N SER A 37 -10.39 -8.39 -4.00
CA SER A 37 -10.63 -9.82 -4.23
C SER A 37 -11.77 -10.05 -5.23
N HIS A 38 -12.74 -9.15 -5.24
CA HIS A 38 -13.90 -9.11 -6.14
C HIS A 38 -14.64 -7.79 -5.97
N ILE A 39 -15.51 -7.47 -6.90
CA ILE A 39 -16.45 -6.35 -6.78
C ILE A 39 -17.88 -6.87 -6.81
N PRO A 40 -18.68 -6.71 -5.74
CA PRO A 40 -20.08 -7.11 -5.71
C PRO A 40 -20.92 -6.42 -6.78
N LEU A 41 -21.82 -7.17 -7.43
CA LEU A 41 -22.70 -6.63 -8.47
C LEU A 41 -23.75 -5.65 -7.96
N SER A 42 -24.07 -5.68 -6.66
CA SER A 42 -25.04 -4.79 -6.03
C SER A 42 -24.67 -3.31 -6.13
N ARG A 43 -23.36 -2.99 -6.15
CA ARG A 43 -22.83 -1.63 -6.31
C ARG A 43 -23.49 -0.61 -5.38
N ARG A 44 -23.84 -1.01 -4.13
CA ARG A 44 -24.39 -0.11 -3.10
C ARG A 44 -23.38 0.94 -2.66
N SER A 45 -22.12 0.53 -2.52
CA SER A 45 -21.01 1.44 -2.21
C SER A 45 -20.62 2.23 -3.46
N PRO A 46 -20.70 3.57 -3.44
CA PRO A 46 -20.32 4.39 -4.59
C PRO A 46 -18.81 4.32 -4.81
N PHE A 47 -18.40 4.27 -6.07
CA PHE A 47 -16.98 4.32 -6.41
C PHE A 47 -16.40 5.70 -6.05
N PRO A 48 -15.32 5.77 -5.25
CA PRO A 48 -14.75 7.05 -4.81
C PRO A 48 -14.19 7.92 -5.94
N GLY A 49 -14.00 7.36 -7.14
CA GLY A 49 -13.61 8.11 -8.36
C GLY A 49 -14.77 8.82 -9.07
N GLY A 50 -16.00 8.63 -8.62
CA GLY A 50 -17.20 9.38 -9.03
C GLY A 50 -18.00 8.78 -10.19
N SER A 51 -17.39 8.29 -11.25
CA SER A 51 -18.08 7.72 -12.43
C SER A 51 -18.19 6.19 -12.38
N ASP A 52 -18.23 5.55 -13.52
CA ASP A 52 -18.23 4.10 -13.61
C ASP A 52 -16.94 3.50 -13.05
N LEU A 53 -17.08 2.34 -12.40
CA LEU A 53 -15.93 1.61 -11.87
C LEU A 53 -15.08 1.05 -13.02
N PRO A 54 -13.78 1.38 -13.10
CA PRO A 54 -12.91 0.79 -14.11
C PRO A 54 -12.78 -0.74 -13.95
N GLU A 55 -12.74 -1.47 -15.06
CA GLU A 55 -12.66 -2.94 -15.11
C GLU A 55 -11.49 -3.49 -14.29
N GLN A 56 -10.36 -2.83 -14.31
CA GLN A 56 -9.17 -3.23 -13.56
C GLN A 56 -9.39 -3.44 -12.05
N TYR A 57 -10.49 -2.93 -11.47
CA TYR A 57 -10.81 -3.13 -10.05
C TYR A 57 -11.31 -4.55 -9.75
N TYR A 58 -12.01 -5.19 -10.69
CA TYR A 58 -12.49 -6.56 -10.53
C TYR A 58 -11.66 -7.60 -11.28
N ASP A 59 -10.72 -7.17 -12.13
CA ASP A 59 -9.84 -8.04 -12.91
C ASP A 59 -8.43 -8.16 -12.27
N THR A 60 -8.16 -7.43 -11.17
CA THR A 60 -6.82 -7.36 -10.60
C THR A 60 -6.38 -8.69 -9.97
N LEU A 61 -5.10 -9.01 -10.16
CA LEU A 61 -4.46 -10.18 -9.53
C LEU A 61 -4.30 -9.96 -8.01
N ASP A 62 -4.16 -11.07 -7.27
CA ASP A 62 -3.77 -10.99 -5.86
C ASP A 62 -2.42 -10.29 -5.69
N PRO A 63 -2.30 -9.30 -4.77
CA PRO A 63 -1.11 -8.49 -4.64
C PRO A 63 0.12 -9.27 -4.18
N PHE A 64 -0.02 -10.27 -3.30
CA PHE A 64 1.13 -11.03 -2.82
C PHE A 64 1.68 -11.97 -3.90
N VAL A 65 0.80 -12.57 -4.72
CA VAL A 65 1.21 -13.38 -5.87
C VAL A 65 1.92 -12.52 -6.91
N ALA A 66 1.34 -11.37 -7.28
CA ALA A 66 1.92 -10.45 -8.25
C ALA A 66 3.28 -9.88 -7.80
N LEU A 67 3.38 -9.45 -6.54
CA LEU A 67 4.62 -8.92 -5.98
C LEU A 67 5.70 -10.00 -5.78
N THR A 68 5.31 -11.25 -5.49
CA THR A 68 6.28 -12.35 -5.41
C THR A 68 6.91 -12.64 -6.78
N ALA A 69 6.11 -12.61 -7.86
CA ALA A 69 6.63 -12.72 -9.21
C ALA A 69 7.60 -11.58 -9.56
N ALA A 70 7.26 -10.34 -9.19
CA ALA A 70 8.14 -9.18 -9.35
C ALA A 70 9.44 -9.31 -8.52
N ALA A 71 9.35 -9.79 -7.28
CA ALA A 71 10.49 -9.98 -6.38
C ALA A 71 11.52 -10.95 -6.95
N ALA A 72 11.06 -12.02 -7.61
CA ALA A 72 11.91 -13.08 -8.15
C ALA A 72 12.82 -12.62 -9.32
N VAL A 73 12.44 -11.55 -10.02
CA VAL A 73 13.15 -11.06 -11.22
C VAL A 73 13.82 -9.71 -11.05
N THR A 74 13.77 -9.12 -9.85
CA THR A 74 14.36 -7.80 -9.53
C THR A 74 15.30 -7.88 -8.33
N GLN A 75 16.20 -6.90 -8.19
CA GLN A 75 17.23 -6.89 -7.15
C GLN A 75 17.21 -5.65 -6.26
N ARG A 76 16.70 -4.53 -6.74
CA ARG A 76 16.83 -3.21 -6.09
C ARG A 76 15.49 -2.56 -5.76
N ILE A 77 14.51 -2.63 -6.69
CA ILE A 77 13.26 -1.89 -6.51
C ILE A 77 12.51 -2.38 -5.26
N ARG A 78 11.93 -1.45 -4.53
CA ARG A 78 11.00 -1.74 -3.45
C ARG A 78 9.66 -2.20 -4.03
N LEU A 79 9.02 -3.12 -3.33
CA LEU A 79 7.76 -3.74 -3.76
C LEU A 79 6.69 -3.43 -2.70
N GLY A 80 5.57 -2.87 -3.09
CA GLY A 80 4.57 -2.44 -2.12
C GLY A 80 3.14 -2.83 -2.45
N THR A 81 2.35 -3.09 -1.43
CA THR A 81 0.89 -3.12 -1.57
C THR A 81 0.34 -1.69 -1.50
N GLY A 82 -0.45 -1.31 -2.47
CA GLY A 82 -1.01 0.04 -2.55
C GLY A 82 -2.50 0.08 -2.78
N ILE A 83 -3.26 -0.46 -1.85
CA ILE A 83 -3.04 -0.96 -0.48
C ILE A 83 -3.56 -2.38 -0.30
N CYS A 84 -3.00 -3.14 0.67
CA CYS A 84 -3.58 -4.39 1.14
C CYS A 84 -4.83 -4.12 1.98
N LEU A 85 -5.94 -4.80 1.67
CA LEU A 85 -7.22 -4.68 2.37
C LEU A 85 -7.25 -5.59 3.62
N VAL A 86 -6.44 -5.26 4.61
CA VAL A 86 -6.22 -6.12 5.80
C VAL A 86 -7.50 -6.47 6.58
N VAL A 87 -8.58 -5.73 6.40
CA VAL A 87 -9.87 -6.02 7.03
C VAL A 87 -10.61 -7.19 6.36
N GLN A 88 -10.18 -7.61 5.19
CA GLN A 88 -10.75 -8.70 4.41
C GLN A 88 -9.93 -10.00 4.47
N ARG A 89 -8.74 -9.95 5.09
CA ARG A 89 -7.77 -11.06 5.14
C ARG A 89 -7.61 -11.61 6.56
N ASP A 90 -7.41 -12.90 6.69
CA ASP A 90 -7.00 -13.50 7.97
C ASP A 90 -5.64 -12.96 8.41
N PRO A 91 -5.48 -12.46 9.65
CA PRO A 91 -4.25 -11.82 10.09
C PRO A 91 -3.05 -12.77 10.19
N LEU A 92 -3.25 -14.06 10.51
CA LEU A 92 -2.16 -15.03 10.62
C LEU A 92 -1.66 -15.44 9.23
N HIS A 93 -2.56 -15.65 8.27
CA HIS A 93 -2.19 -15.89 6.87
C HIS A 93 -1.49 -14.66 6.28
N THR A 94 -2.03 -13.46 6.49
CA THR A 94 -1.41 -12.22 5.98
C THR A 94 -0.03 -11.98 6.60
N ALA A 95 0.14 -12.24 7.89
CA ALA A 95 1.45 -12.15 8.53
C ALA A 95 2.47 -13.13 7.90
N LYS A 96 2.01 -14.33 7.50
CA LYS A 96 2.84 -15.32 6.81
C LYS A 96 3.20 -14.87 5.40
N GLU A 97 2.23 -14.35 4.64
CA GLU A 97 2.45 -13.81 3.28
C GLU A 97 3.46 -12.67 3.29
N VAL A 98 3.29 -11.69 4.20
CA VAL A 98 4.20 -10.56 4.39
C VAL A 98 5.62 -11.03 4.72
N SER A 99 5.77 -11.96 5.68
CA SER A 99 7.10 -12.50 6.04
C SER A 99 7.74 -13.24 4.87
N SER A 100 6.96 -14.04 4.13
CA SER A 100 7.46 -14.81 2.99
C SER A 100 7.89 -13.90 1.85
N LEU A 101 7.09 -12.89 1.50
CA LEU A 101 7.44 -11.92 0.48
C LEU A 101 8.66 -11.09 0.88
N ASP A 102 8.77 -10.71 2.14
CA ASP A 102 9.95 -9.98 2.63
C ASP A 102 11.22 -10.82 2.55
N GLN A 103 11.14 -12.15 2.84
CA GLN A 103 12.24 -13.09 2.62
C GLN A 103 12.61 -13.22 1.12
N VAL A 104 11.64 -13.46 0.26
CA VAL A 104 11.85 -13.62 -1.20
C VAL A 104 12.43 -12.34 -1.80
N SER A 105 11.96 -11.19 -1.37
CA SER A 105 12.45 -9.88 -1.83
C SER A 105 13.74 -9.42 -1.15
N GLN A 106 14.26 -10.17 -0.17
CA GLN A 106 15.46 -9.80 0.61
C GLN A 106 15.30 -8.43 1.30
N GLY A 107 14.15 -8.20 1.95
CA GLY A 107 13.90 -6.99 2.72
C GLY A 107 13.50 -5.76 1.89
N ARG A 108 12.95 -5.96 0.69
CA ARG A 108 12.49 -4.86 -0.17
C ARG A 108 10.99 -4.58 -0.07
N PHE A 109 10.25 -5.31 0.75
CA PHE A 109 8.80 -5.16 0.84
C PHE A 109 8.39 -3.91 1.65
N LEU A 110 7.34 -3.24 1.18
CA LEU A 110 6.64 -2.11 1.82
C LEU A 110 5.18 -2.52 2.02
N PHE A 111 4.73 -2.57 3.26
CA PHE A 111 3.38 -3.02 3.56
C PHE A 111 2.40 -1.86 3.63
N GLY A 112 1.86 -1.47 2.48
CA GLY A 112 0.78 -0.48 2.42
C GLY A 112 -0.56 -1.13 2.78
N VAL A 113 -1.28 -0.54 3.74
CA VAL A 113 -2.49 -1.12 4.34
C VAL A 113 -3.65 -0.14 4.36
N GLY A 114 -4.87 -0.66 4.27
CA GLY A 114 -6.08 0.14 4.40
C GLY A 114 -7.30 -0.70 4.72
N ALA A 115 -8.40 0.00 5.03
CA ALA A 115 -9.67 -0.66 5.34
C ALA A 115 -10.57 -0.83 4.12
N GLY A 116 -10.20 -0.28 2.94
CA GLY A 116 -11.06 -0.30 1.77
C GLY A 116 -12.22 0.69 1.81
N TRP A 117 -12.93 0.77 0.69
CA TRP A 117 -14.08 1.64 0.48
C TRP A 117 -15.39 0.88 0.19
N ASN A 118 -15.29 -0.35 -0.35
CA ASN A 118 -16.44 -1.16 -0.77
C ASN A 118 -16.96 -1.95 0.43
N GLU A 119 -18.10 -1.53 0.96
CA GLU A 119 -18.70 -2.12 2.17
C GLU A 119 -19.22 -3.53 1.90
N GLU A 120 -19.80 -3.77 0.72
CA GLU A 120 -20.30 -5.10 0.36
C GLU A 120 -19.17 -6.13 0.17
N GLU A 121 -18.02 -5.69 -0.34
CA GLU A 121 -16.83 -6.55 -0.42
C GLU A 121 -16.36 -6.93 0.99
N MET A 122 -16.33 -5.97 1.92
CA MET A 122 -16.01 -6.25 3.33
C MET A 122 -17.01 -7.23 3.95
N GLU A 123 -18.31 -7.02 3.73
CA GLU A 123 -19.40 -7.90 4.24
C GLU A 123 -19.22 -9.34 3.74
N ASN A 124 -18.87 -9.52 2.46
CA ASN A 124 -18.63 -10.85 1.89
C ASN A 124 -17.43 -11.57 2.54
N HIS A 125 -16.49 -10.83 3.09
CA HIS A 125 -15.38 -11.34 3.90
C HIS A 125 -15.70 -11.40 5.41
N GLY A 126 -16.97 -11.21 5.80
CA GLY A 126 -17.41 -11.28 7.20
C GLY A 126 -17.05 -10.06 8.05
N THR A 127 -16.58 -8.99 7.44
CA THR A 127 -16.22 -7.75 8.13
C THR A 127 -17.42 -6.79 8.16
N ARG A 128 -17.76 -6.31 9.35
CA ARG A 128 -18.75 -5.25 9.50
C ARG A 128 -18.11 -3.90 9.20
N PRO A 129 -18.64 -3.10 8.24
CA PRO A 129 -18.04 -1.82 7.84
C PRO A 129 -17.84 -0.84 9.00
N GLU A 130 -18.74 -0.84 10.01
CA GLU A 130 -18.64 0.07 11.16
C GLU A 130 -17.42 -0.25 12.04
N SER A 131 -17.01 -1.50 12.10
CA SER A 131 -15.87 -1.96 12.90
C SER A 131 -14.55 -1.95 12.16
N ARG A 132 -14.53 -1.63 10.85
CA ARG A 132 -13.36 -1.81 9.99
C ARG A 132 -12.06 -1.19 10.51
N PHE A 133 -12.13 -0.01 11.12
CA PHE A 133 -10.91 0.64 11.63
C PHE A 133 -10.41 0.06 12.96
N ALA A 134 -11.33 -0.45 13.81
CA ALA A 134 -10.93 -1.17 15.01
C ALA A 134 -10.34 -2.54 14.67
N LEU A 135 -10.98 -3.26 13.75
CA LEU A 135 -10.49 -4.53 13.22
C LEU A 135 -9.13 -4.37 12.53
N MET A 136 -8.96 -3.35 11.66
CA MET A 136 -7.70 -3.03 11.01
C MET A 136 -6.57 -2.83 12.02
N ARG A 137 -6.83 -2.05 13.08
CA ARG A 137 -5.84 -1.83 14.15
C ARG A 137 -5.43 -3.14 14.80
N GLU A 138 -6.39 -3.94 15.28
CA GLU A 138 -6.07 -5.20 15.99
C GLU A 138 -5.34 -6.20 15.10
N ARG A 139 -5.73 -6.30 13.81
CA ARG A 139 -5.02 -7.16 12.84
C ARG A 139 -3.58 -6.72 12.63
N ILE A 140 -3.31 -5.40 12.53
CA ILE A 140 -1.95 -4.88 12.39
C ILE A 140 -1.14 -5.10 13.67
N GLU A 141 -1.70 -4.78 14.85
CA GLU A 141 -1.05 -4.99 16.14
C GLU A 141 -0.72 -6.49 16.35
N ALA A 142 -1.65 -7.39 16.01
CA ALA A 142 -1.44 -8.84 16.07
C ALA A 142 -0.33 -9.31 15.11
N MET A 143 -0.32 -8.83 13.87
CA MET A 143 0.74 -9.13 12.90
C MET A 143 2.11 -8.63 13.37
N GLN A 144 2.17 -7.45 14.00
CA GLN A 144 3.41 -6.94 14.60
C GLN A 144 3.93 -7.86 15.70
N GLN A 145 3.04 -8.43 16.57
CA GLN A 145 3.44 -9.46 17.53
C GLN A 145 3.98 -10.70 16.81
N VAL A 146 3.27 -11.18 15.79
CA VAL A 146 3.68 -12.34 14.99
C VAL A 146 5.08 -12.16 14.39
N TRP A 147 5.42 -10.97 13.91
CA TRP A 147 6.74 -10.72 13.29
C TRP A 147 7.87 -10.54 14.31
N THR A 148 7.58 -9.99 15.48
CA THR A 148 8.61 -9.56 16.44
C THR A 148 8.85 -10.53 17.59
N GLN A 149 7.84 -11.31 17.98
CA GLN A 149 7.93 -12.21 19.12
C GLN A 149 8.24 -13.66 18.72
N SER A 150 8.98 -14.40 19.55
CA SER A 150 9.24 -15.84 19.34
C SER A 150 8.01 -16.71 19.58
N LYS A 151 7.18 -16.30 20.53
CA LYS A 151 5.90 -16.94 20.90
C LYS A 151 4.83 -15.85 20.96
N PRO A 152 4.37 -15.34 19.81
CA PRO A 152 3.36 -14.31 19.77
C PRO A 152 2.01 -14.82 20.25
N GLU A 153 1.30 -13.98 20.98
CA GLU A 153 -0.11 -14.10 21.34
C GLU A 153 -0.78 -12.74 21.18
N TYR A 154 -2.08 -12.72 21.01
CA TYR A 154 -2.85 -11.49 20.95
C TYR A 154 -4.28 -11.71 21.47
N HIS A 155 -4.74 -10.87 22.39
CA HIS A 155 -6.05 -10.94 23.03
C HIS A 155 -6.79 -9.61 22.87
N GLY A 156 -7.44 -9.44 21.72
CA GLY A 156 -8.26 -8.28 21.38
C GLY A 156 -9.74 -8.63 21.31
N LYS A 157 -10.51 -7.65 20.87
CA LYS A 157 -11.96 -7.83 20.63
C LYS A 157 -12.26 -8.54 19.31
N HIS A 158 -11.43 -8.34 18.31
CA HIS A 158 -11.62 -8.79 16.93
C HIS A 158 -10.58 -9.82 16.50
N VAL A 159 -9.44 -9.87 17.18
CA VAL A 159 -8.37 -10.84 16.96
C VAL A 159 -8.00 -11.45 18.30
N ASP A 160 -8.02 -12.76 18.38
CA ASP A 160 -7.71 -13.49 19.62
C ASP A 160 -7.03 -14.81 19.28
N PHE A 161 -5.83 -15.05 19.84
CA PHE A 161 -5.12 -16.31 19.73
C PHE A 161 -4.09 -16.48 20.83
N ASP A 162 -3.98 -17.70 21.35
CA ASP A 162 -2.99 -18.13 22.32
C ASP A 162 -1.58 -18.21 21.69
N PRO A 163 -0.50 -18.38 22.50
CA PRO A 163 0.87 -18.43 21.99
C PRO A 163 1.08 -19.43 20.85
N ILE A 164 1.60 -18.95 19.74
CA ILE A 164 1.88 -19.73 18.53
C ILE A 164 3.38 -19.72 18.17
N MET A 165 3.78 -20.67 17.32
CA MET A 165 5.08 -20.66 16.66
C MET A 165 4.90 -20.41 15.16
N THR A 166 5.58 -19.40 14.63
CA THR A 166 5.52 -19.07 13.21
C THR A 166 6.85 -18.50 12.71
N TRP A 167 7.41 -19.12 11.69
CA TRP A 167 8.63 -18.75 10.97
C TRP A 167 8.41 -18.95 9.47
N PRO A 168 9.23 -18.31 8.58
CA PRO A 168 10.28 -17.35 8.91
C PRO A 168 9.72 -16.04 9.46
N LYS A 169 10.53 -15.28 10.19
CA LYS A 169 10.26 -13.87 10.48
C LYS A 169 10.66 -13.02 9.26
N PRO A 170 10.19 -11.78 9.12
CA PRO A 170 10.69 -10.87 8.09
C PRO A 170 12.21 -10.68 8.16
N VAL A 171 12.83 -10.29 7.03
CA VAL A 171 14.23 -9.85 6.95
C VAL A 171 14.37 -8.47 7.59
N GLN A 172 13.40 -7.59 7.33
CA GLN A 172 13.38 -6.24 7.86
C GLN A 172 13.06 -6.25 9.38
N SER A 173 13.79 -5.46 10.14
CA SER A 173 13.60 -5.32 11.58
C SER A 173 13.05 -3.93 11.94
N PRO A 174 12.03 -3.84 12.79
CA PRO A 174 11.33 -4.94 13.49
C PRO A 174 10.39 -5.74 12.58
N HIS A 175 9.98 -5.19 11.47
CA HIS A 175 9.12 -5.76 10.41
C HIS A 175 9.13 -4.85 9.17
N PRO A 176 8.58 -5.26 8.01
CA PRO A 176 8.41 -4.38 6.85
C PRO A 176 7.67 -3.08 7.23
N PRO A 177 8.10 -1.92 6.72
CA PRO A 177 7.45 -0.65 7.03
C PRO A 177 5.97 -0.66 6.64
N ILE A 178 5.11 -0.27 7.59
CA ILE A 178 3.65 -0.21 7.40
C ILE A 178 3.27 1.20 6.97
N HIS A 179 2.69 1.33 5.78
CA HIS A 179 2.19 2.59 5.24
C HIS A 179 0.66 2.60 5.23
N VAL A 180 0.03 3.54 5.93
CA VAL A 180 -1.43 3.57 6.09
C VAL A 180 -2.07 4.43 5.02
N GLY A 181 -2.92 3.82 4.20
CA GLY A 181 -3.69 4.50 3.15
C GLY A 181 -4.95 5.19 3.68
N GLY A 182 -5.30 6.31 3.02
CA GLY A 182 -6.56 7.02 3.23
C GLY A 182 -6.40 8.50 3.55
N SER A 183 -7.57 9.16 3.70
CA SER A 183 -7.65 10.61 3.82
C SER A 183 -7.26 11.14 5.22
N PHE A 184 -6.76 12.38 5.23
CA PHE A 184 -6.53 13.15 6.44
C PHE A 184 -7.86 13.52 7.13
N PRO A 185 -7.94 13.62 8.47
CA PRO A 185 -6.90 13.29 9.45
C PRO A 185 -6.93 11.83 9.91
N GLY A 186 -7.91 11.05 9.52
CA GLY A 186 -8.15 9.71 10.05
C GLY A 186 -7.01 8.73 9.75
N ALA A 187 -6.55 8.63 8.49
CA ALA A 187 -5.44 7.78 8.11
C ALA A 187 -4.12 8.28 8.69
N ALA A 188 -3.91 9.59 8.72
CA ALA A 188 -2.75 10.21 9.33
C ALA A 188 -2.58 9.82 10.81
N ARG A 189 -3.64 9.90 11.62
CA ARG A 189 -3.62 9.47 13.04
C ARG A 189 -3.32 7.97 13.18
N ARG A 190 -3.81 7.12 12.28
CA ARG A 190 -3.52 5.69 12.27
C ARG A 190 -2.06 5.42 11.90
N ALA A 191 -1.52 6.13 10.91
CA ALA A 191 -0.11 6.04 10.53
C ALA A 191 0.81 6.43 11.71
N ILE A 192 0.49 7.50 12.43
CA ILE A 192 1.21 7.93 13.64
C ILE A 192 1.16 6.85 14.72
N ARG A 193 0.01 6.20 14.89
CA ARG A 193 -0.19 5.22 15.97
C ARG A 193 0.60 3.92 15.78
N TYR A 194 0.57 3.32 14.58
CA TYR A 194 1.12 1.97 14.33
C TYR A 194 1.85 1.81 13.00
N GLY A 195 1.95 2.84 12.18
CA GLY A 195 2.63 2.78 10.88
C GLY A 195 4.00 3.47 10.86
N GLN A 196 4.69 3.37 9.75
CA GLN A 196 5.92 4.09 9.40
C GLN A 196 5.70 5.04 8.22
N GLY A 197 4.47 5.15 7.72
CA GLY A 197 4.14 6.09 6.66
C GLY A 197 2.65 6.27 6.45
N TRP A 198 2.33 7.32 5.70
CA TRP A 198 0.98 7.67 5.28
C TRP A 198 0.91 7.72 3.74
N ILE A 199 -0.17 7.17 3.17
CA ILE A 199 -0.44 7.14 1.73
C ILE A 199 -1.71 7.96 1.45
N PRO A 200 -1.62 9.29 1.23
CA PRO A 200 -2.72 10.07 0.69
C PRO A 200 -2.86 9.87 -0.82
N ILE A 201 -4.06 10.13 -1.36
CA ILE A 201 -4.34 10.08 -2.80
C ILE A 201 -4.35 11.51 -3.36
N GLY A 202 -3.36 11.86 -4.19
CA GLY A 202 -3.15 13.19 -4.72
C GLY A 202 -4.24 13.70 -5.68
N THR A 203 -5.11 12.82 -6.19
CA THR A 203 -6.20 13.20 -7.12
C THR A 203 -7.55 13.44 -6.44
N ARG A 204 -7.67 13.22 -5.13
CA ARG A 204 -8.95 13.30 -4.39
C ARG A 204 -9.25 14.65 -3.77
N GLY A 205 -8.63 15.72 -4.24
CA GLY A 205 -8.90 17.07 -3.70
C GLY A 205 -8.40 17.29 -2.27
N ASP A 206 -7.66 16.34 -1.70
CA ASP A 206 -6.92 16.58 -0.48
C ASP A 206 -5.91 17.70 -0.77
N GLN A 207 -5.98 18.77 0.00
CA GLN A 207 -5.02 19.86 -0.05
C GLN A 207 -3.69 19.34 0.52
N ILE A 208 -2.97 18.54 -0.27
CA ILE A 208 -1.77 17.81 0.16
C ILE A 208 -0.74 18.77 0.78
N GLU A 209 -0.63 19.97 0.21
CA GLU A 209 0.27 21.01 0.66
C GLU A 209 -0.04 21.50 2.09
N GLU A 210 -1.29 21.45 2.50
CA GLU A 210 -1.74 21.79 3.86
C GLU A 210 -1.74 20.61 4.79
N THR A 211 -2.08 19.42 4.26
CA THR A 211 -2.24 18.20 5.09
C THR A 211 -0.91 17.57 5.46
N ILE A 212 0.17 17.69 4.66
CA ILE A 212 1.49 17.17 5.05
C ILE A 212 2.06 17.93 6.26
N PRO A 213 2.12 19.28 6.28
CA PRO A 213 2.53 20.01 7.50
C PRO A 213 1.65 19.68 8.70
N ALA A 214 0.32 19.58 8.51
CA ALA A 214 -0.60 19.20 9.57
C ALA A 214 -0.35 17.77 10.09
N PHE A 215 0.01 16.83 9.22
CA PHE A 215 0.40 15.48 9.61
C PHE A 215 1.68 15.47 10.47
N ARG A 216 2.71 16.24 10.06
CA ARG A 216 3.95 16.38 10.83
C ARG A 216 3.67 16.95 12.23
N LYS A 217 2.82 17.99 12.31
CA LYS A 217 2.40 18.57 13.59
C LYS A 217 1.63 17.58 14.47
N LEU A 218 0.71 16.79 13.91
CA LEU A 218 0.01 15.74 14.65
C LEU A 218 0.97 14.68 15.19
N ALA A 219 2.05 14.37 14.47
CA ALA A 219 3.08 13.43 14.95
C ALA A 219 3.83 14.01 16.16
N GLU A 220 4.23 15.29 16.11
CA GLU A 220 4.86 15.99 17.24
C GLU A 220 3.94 16.01 18.48
N GLU A 221 2.66 16.35 18.29
CA GLU A 221 1.64 16.36 19.35
C GLU A 221 1.45 14.95 20.00
N ALA A 222 1.72 13.90 19.22
CA ALA A 222 1.68 12.50 19.69
C ALA A 222 3.04 11.99 20.19
N GLU A 223 4.01 12.89 20.42
CA GLU A 223 5.37 12.58 20.87
C GLU A 223 6.11 11.59 19.95
N ARG A 224 5.78 11.61 18.65
CA ARG A 224 6.41 10.78 17.64
C ARG A 224 7.24 11.64 16.71
N ASP A 225 8.51 11.23 16.47
CA ASP A 225 9.39 11.91 15.52
C ASP A 225 8.74 11.99 14.12
N PRO A 226 8.42 13.21 13.63
CA PRO A 226 7.84 13.38 12.30
C PRO A 226 8.74 12.85 11.17
N GLY A 227 10.06 12.90 11.35
CA GLY A 227 11.05 12.40 10.39
C GLY A 227 11.05 10.88 10.23
N SER A 228 10.49 10.15 11.22
CA SER A 228 10.33 8.69 11.17
C SER A 228 9.13 8.20 10.33
N LEU A 229 8.32 9.14 9.81
CA LEU A 229 7.07 8.83 9.09
C LEU A 229 7.18 9.28 7.63
N GLU A 230 7.20 8.34 6.68
CA GLU A 230 7.20 8.67 5.25
C GLU A 230 5.81 9.09 4.75
N VAL A 231 5.76 10.07 3.84
CA VAL A 231 4.55 10.45 3.10
C VAL A 231 4.70 10.05 1.64
N SER A 232 3.91 9.08 1.20
CA SER A 232 3.89 8.54 -0.17
C SER A 232 2.60 8.95 -0.88
N ILE A 233 2.66 9.92 -1.79
CA ILE A 233 1.48 10.43 -2.51
C ILE A 233 1.17 9.52 -3.69
N PHE A 234 0.00 8.87 -3.66
CA PHE A 234 -0.48 8.00 -4.74
C PHE A 234 -1.32 8.76 -5.76
N GLY A 235 -1.23 8.31 -7.02
CA GLY A 235 -1.94 8.92 -8.13
C GLY A 235 -1.37 10.28 -8.54
N ALA A 236 -0.11 10.54 -8.23
CA ALA A 236 0.56 11.75 -8.68
C ALA A 236 0.52 11.86 -10.22
N GLN A 237 0.22 13.04 -10.71
CA GLN A 237 0.23 13.30 -12.15
C GLN A 237 1.67 13.58 -12.60
N GLY A 238 2.09 12.98 -13.72
CA GLY A 238 3.39 13.24 -14.36
C GLY A 238 3.42 14.62 -15.02
N ARG A 239 3.42 15.68 -14.22
CA ARG A 239 3.58 17.08 -14.63
C ARG A 239 4.56 17.76 -13.69
N GLN A 240 5.55 18.47 -14.22
CA GLN A 240 6.61 19.10 -13.43
C GLN A 240 6.06 20.00 -12.32
N SER A 241 5.05 20.81 -12.61
CA SER A 241 4.43 21.69 -11.61
C SER A 241 3.77 20.94 -10.44
N VAL A 242 3.27 19.71 -10.68
CA VAL A 242 2.70 18.84 -9.63
C VAL A 242 3.83 18.24 -8.79
N VAL A 243 4.88 17.75 -9.45
CA VAL A 243 6.07 17.18 -8.80
C VAL A 243 6.72 18.22 -7.88
N ASP A 244 6.94 19.44 -8.39
CA ASP A 244 7.57 20.54 -7.62
C ASP A 244 6.71 20.95 -6.42
N ARG A 245 5.41 21.03 -6.60
CA ARG A 245 4.45 21.35 -5.55
C ARG A 245 4.48 20.32 -4.41
N TYR A 246 4.45 19.05 -4.72
CA TYR A 246 4.49 17.98 -3.71
C TYR A 246 5.87 17.85 -3.05
N ARG A 247 6.95 18.10 -3.81
CA ARG A 247 8.30 18.18 -3.25
C ARG A 247 8.40 19.33 -2.26
N ALA A 248 7.89 20.50 -2.60
CA ALA A 248 7.88 21.68 -1.71
C ALA A 248 7.03 21.46 -0.46
N ALA A 249 5.94 20.67 -0.55
CA ALA A 249 5.11 20.31 0.58
C ALA A 249 5.78 19.30 1.54
N GLY A 250 6.91 18.69 1.16
CA GLY A 250 7.63 17.74 1.99
C GLY A 250 7.20 16.28 1.82
N ALA A 251 6.71 15.90 0.63
CA ALA A 251 6.47 14.50 0.29
C ALA A 251 7.79 13.74 0.19
N ASP A 252 7.83 12.51 0.72
CA ASP A 252 9.00 11.64 0.66
C ASP A 252 9.03 10.80 -0.62
N ARG A 253 7.83 10.42 -1.12
CA ARG A 253 7.66 9.60 -2.33
C ARG A 253 6.47 10.07 -3.15
N LEU A 254 6.64 10.09 -4.49
CA LEU A 254 5.54 10.21 -5.45
C LEU A 254 5.34 8.89 -6.17
N VAL A 255 4.09 8.42 -6.23
CA VAL A 255 3.72 7.16 -6.89
C VAL A 255 2.79 7.49 -8.05
N PHE A 256 3.29 7.32 -9.28
CA PHE A 256 2.54 7.58 -10.50
C PHE A 256 1.62 6.42 -10.86
N GLY A 257 0.38 6.71 -11.24
CA GLY A 257 -0.57 5.69 -11.69
C GLY A 257 -0.28 5.19 -13.11
N LEU A 258 -0.18 3.89 -13.27
CA LEU A 258 -0.13 3.23 -14.57
C LEU A 258 -1.50 2.62 -14.91
N PRO A 259 -1.96 2.70 -16.16
CA PRO A 259 -3.16 1.98 -16.60
C PRO A 259 -2.88 0.47 -16.70
N ALA A 260 -3.91 -0.37 -16.55
CA ALA A 260 -3.81 -1.80 -16.83
C ALA A 260 -3.80 -2.01 -18.37
N LYS A 261 -2.62 -1.96 -18.98
CA LYS A 261 -2.41 -2.03 -20.43
C LYS A 261 -1.22 -2.93 -20.77
N PRO A 262 -1.15 -3.48 -22.00
CA PRO A 262 0.00 -4.25 -22.48
C PRO A 262 1.28 -3.41 -22.58
N ALA A 263 2.41 -4.10 -22.81
CA ALA A 263 3.75 -3.50 -22.82
C ALA A 263 3.89 -2.32 -23.79
N ASP A 264 3.33 -2.43 -24.99
CA ASP A 264 3.43 -1.37 -26.03
C ASP A 264 2.86 -0.02 -25.58
N ASP A 265 1.85 -0.05 -24.69
CA ASP A 265 1.25 1.16 -24.11
C ASP A 265 1.99 1.62 -22.83
N LEU A 266 2.53 0.68 -22.05
CA LEU A 266 3.16 0.99 -20.75
C LEU A 266 4.60 1.46 -20.86
N LEU A 267 5.42 0.87 -21.74
CA LEU A 267 6.84 1.19 -21.84
C LEU A 267 7.07 2.67 -22.22
N PRO A 268 6.39 3.24 -23.24
CA PRO A 268 6.54 4.67 -23.54
C PRO A 268 6.10 5.58 -22.37
N ARG A 269 5.09 5.14 -21.59
CA ARG A 269 4.64 5.90 -20.43
C ARG A 269 5.66 5.87 -19.28
N LEU A 270 6.31 4.73 -19.05
CA LEU A 270 7.41 4.63 -18.10
C LEU A 270 8.59 5.51 -18.51
N ASP A 271 8.92 5.55 -19.81
CA ASP A 271 9.99 6.42 -20.34
C ASP A 271 9.68 7.90 -20.11
N ALA A 272 8.45 8.33 -20.37
CA ALA A 272 8.03 9.70 -20.07
C ALA A 272 8.05 10.04 -18.57
N LEU A 273 7.70 9.10 -17.70
CA LEU A 273 7.72 9.31 -16.26
C LEU A 273 9.15 9.31 -15.68
N ARG A 274 10.09 8.66 -16.35
CA ARG A 274 11.50 8.66 -15.97
C ARG A 274 12.11 10.05 -15.96
N GLU A 275 11.64 10.97 -16.80
CA GLU A 275 12.13 12.36 -16.85
C GLU A 275 12.02 13.13 -15.52
N PHE A 276 11.19 12.63 -14.58
CA PHE A 276 11.04 13.23 -13.24
C PHE A 276 12.02 12.68 -12.19
N LEU A 277 12.82 11.67 -12.53
CA LEU A 277 13.70 10.99 -11.58
C LEU A 277 15.03 11.73 -11.35
N ASP A 278 15.36 12.65 -12.24
CA ASP A 278 16.61 13.45 -12.22
C ASP A 278 16.52 14.69 -11.29
#